data_4b91b95ee86cf1d41b733d88c668ad3c
#
_entry.id   4b91b95ee86cf1d41b733d88c668ad3c
#
_cell.length_a   1.000
_cell.length_b   1.000
_cell.length_c   1.000
_cell.angle_alpha   90.00
_cell.angle_beta   90.00
_cell.angle_gamma   90.00
#
_symmetry.space_group_name_H-M   'P 1'
#
loop_
_entity.id
_entity.type
_entity.pdbx_description
1 polymer ?
#
loop_
_entity_poly.entity_id
_entity_poly.type
_entity_poly.pdbx_seq_one_letter_code
_entity_poly.pdbx_strand_id
1 'polypeptide(L)'
;MELGYHYPSKYGDEQHLPMIVMNGLLGGFAHSKLFTNVRENAGLAYTISSELDLFSGFLRMYAGINRENRNQARKMMNNQLLDLKKGYFTEFELNQTKEMIRWSLLLSQDNQSSLIERAYQNALFGKSSADFKSWIAKLEQIDKDAICRVANNVKLQAIYFMEGIE
;
A
#
# COMPACT_ATOMS: atom_id res chain seq x y z
N MET A 1 6.02 2.73 15.99
CA MET A 1 4.64 2.19 16.08
C MET A 1 4.32 1.46 14.80
N GLU A 2 3.69 0.30 14.91
CA GLU A 2 3.25 -0.49 13.77
C GLU A 2 1.79 -0.93 13.95
N LEU A 3 1.03 -0.90 12.86
CA LEU A 3 -0.34 -1.40 12.79
C LEU A 3 -0.37 -2.52 11.74
N GLY A 4 -0.69 -3.73 12.18
CA GLY A 4 -0.76 -4.91 11.33
C GLY A 4 -2.21 -5.23 10.95
N TYR A 5 -2.47 -5.37 9.66
CA TYR A 5 -3.78 -5.69 9.09
C TYR A 5 -3.69 -6.96 8.26
N HIS A 6 -4.78 -7.70 8.23
CA HIS A 6 -4.96 -8.83 7.33
C HIS A 6 -5.94 -8.45 6.22
N TYR A 7 -5.71 -8.98 5.02
CA TYR A 7 -6.62 -8.94 3.89
C TYR A 7 -6.66 -10.31 3.17
N PRO A 8 -7.82 -10.74 2.64
CA PRO A 8 -8.02 -12.11 2.16
C PRO A 8 -7.57 -12.36 0.72
N SER A 9 -6.85 -11.43 0.09
CA SER A 9 -6.39 -11.56 -1.30
C SER A 9 -5.25 -12.56 -1.41
N LYS A 10 -5.19 -13.26 -2.55
CA LYS A 10 -4.09 -14.16 -2.91
C LYS A 10 -3.25 -13.56 -4.03
N TYR A 11 -1.97 -13.93 -4.06
CA TYR A 11 -1.07 -13.48 -5.12
C TYR A 11 -1.63 -13.79 -6.51
N GLY A 12 -1.77 -12.75 -7.35
CA GLY A 12 -2.24 -12.86 -8.73
C GLY A 12 -3.74 -13.09 -8.91
N ASP A 13 -4.58 -12.93 -7.87
CA ASP A 13 -6.02 -12.86 -8.02
C ASP A 13 -6.48 -11.47 -8.53
N GLU A 14 -7.78 -11.30 -8.74
CA GLU A 14 -8.35 -10.05 -9.26
C GLU A 14 -8.17 -8.86 -8.29
N GLN A 15 -8.00 -9.12 -7.00
CA GLN A 15 -7.82 -8.09 -5.98
C GLN A 15 -6.35 -7.69 -5.80
N HIS A 16 -5.41 -8.45 -6.35
CA HIS A 16 -3.97 -8.22 -6.20
C HIS A 16 -3.55 -6.82 -6.66
N LEU A 17 -3.90 -6.45 -7.89
CA LEU A 17 -3.50 -5.16 -8.46
C LEU A 17 -4.22 -3.97 -7.81
N PRO A 18 -5.55 -4.02 -7.55
CA PRO A 18 -6.21 -3.02 -6.72
C PRO A 18 -5.59 -2.83 -5.33
N MET A 19 -5.12 -3.91 -4.68
CA MET A 19 -4.43 -3.81 -3.39
C MET A 19 -3.10 -3.06 -3.50
N ILE A 20 -2.32 -3.29 -4.57
CA ILE A 20 -1.08 -2.54 -4.82
C ILE A 20 -1.38 -1.03 -4.98
N VAL A 21 -2.41 -0.68 -5.75
CA VAL A 21 -2.82 0.73 -5.93
C VAL A 21 -3.33 1.33 -4.63
N MET A 22 -4.16 0.60 -3.89
CA MET A 22 -4.66 1.03 -2.58
C MET A 22 -3.50 1.30 -1.61
N ASN A 23 -2.49 0.44 -1.54
CA ASN A 23 -1.30 0.66 -0.73
C ASN A 23 -0.50 1.89 -1.19
N GLY A 24 -0.36 2.11 -2.49
CA GLY A 24 0.26 3.30 -3.05
C GLY A 24 -0.41 4.60 -2.59
N LEU A 25 -1.75 4.64 -2.62
CA LEU A 25 -2.56 5.73 -2.10
C LEU A 25 -2.43 5.89 -0.58
N LEU A 26 -2.35 4.76 0.16
CA LEU A 26 -2.30 4.77 1.63
C LEU A 26 -0.97 5.30 2.15
N GLY A 27 0.15 4.67 1.80
CA GLY A 27 1.45 4.99 2.38
C GLY A 27 2.67 4.54 1.55
N GLY A 28 2.47 4.07 0.32
CA GLY A 28 3.54 3.55 -0.53
C GLY A 28 4.39 4.62 -1.23
N PHE A 29 3.91 5.87 -1.30
CA PHE A 29 4.58 6.96 -2.01
C PHE A 29 4.59 8.27 -1.20
N ALA A 30 5.43 9.24 -1.61
CA ALA A 30 5.53 10.54 -0.96
C ALA A 30 4.27 11.43 -1.10
N HIS A 31 3.39 11.14 -2.07
CA HIS A 31 2.09 11.82 -2.20
C HIS A 31 0.95 11.09 -1.50
N SER A 32 1.23 9.97 -0.82
CA SER A 32 0.22 9.14 -0.15
C SER A 32 -0.44 9.85 1.03
N LYS A 33 -1.61 9.36 1.41
CA LYS A 33 -2.40 9.94 2.51
C LYS A 33 -1.68 9.90 3.86
N LEU A 34 -0.97 8.83 4.18
CA LEU A 34 -0.18 8.76 5.40
C LEU A 34 0.93 9.80 5.40
N PHE A 35 1.68 9.92 4.29
CA PHE A 35 2.78 10.85 4.19
C PHE A 35 2.27 12.31 4.26
N THR A 36 1.30 12.67 3.43
CA THR A 36 0.79 14.03 3.36
C THR A 36 0.06 14.44 4.64
N ASN A 37 -0.85 13.62 5.17
CA ASN A 37 -1.72 14.04 6.26
C ASN A 37 -1.10 13.85 7.64
N VAL A 38 -0.37 12.74 7.87
CA VAL A 38 0.16 12.43 9.20
C VAL A 38 1.55 13.03 9.41
N ARG A 39 2.42 12.95 8.39
CA ARG A 39 3.78 13.48 8.47
C ARG A 39 3.84 14.95 8.14
N GLU A 40 3.43 15.37 6.93
CA GLU A 40 3.64 16.76 6.48
C GLU A 40 2.67 17.73 7.12
N ASN A 41 1.36 17.46 7.09
CA ASN A 41 0.36 18.40 7.58
C ASN A 41 0.24 18.40 9.10
N ALA A 42 0.27 17.24 9.76
CA ALA A 42 0.09 17.14 11.21
C ALA A 42 1.41 17.10 12.01
N GLY A 43 2.55 16.84 11.36
CA GLY A 43 3.85 16.77 12.02
C GLY A 43 3.97 15.67 13.08
N LEU A 44 3.16 14.61 13.00
CA LEU A 44 3.07 13.58 14.04
C LEU A 44 4.10 12.47 13.89
N ALA A 45 4.73 12.36 12.71
CA ALA A 45 5.70 11.32 12.42
C ALA A 45 6.87 11.87 11.62
N TYR A 46 8.09 11.44 11.93
CA TYR A 46 9.28 11.74 11.12
C TYR A 46 9.51 10.71 10.01
N THR A 47 9.03 9.48 10.20
CA THR A 47 8.95 8.45 9.14
C THR A 47 7.57 7.84 9.16
N ILE A 48 7.00 7.56 7.99
CA ILE A 48 5.71 6.87 7.88
C ILE A 48 5.62 6.19 6.52
N SER A 49 5.10 4.97 6.51
CA SER A 49 4.84 4.21 5.29
C SER A 49 3.79 3.14 5.49
N SER A 50 3.33 2.56 4.39
CA SER A 50 2.61 1.28 4.40
C SER A 50 3.25 0.30 3.41
N GLU A 51 3.22 -0.97 3.77
CA GLU A 51 3.81 -2.07 3.00
C GLU A 51 2.83 -3.24 2.91
N LEU A 52 2.82 -3.88 1.73
CA LEU A 52 2.04 -5.09 1.48
C LEU A 52 2.96 -6.31 1.42
N ASP A 53 2.60 -7.36 2.15
CA ASP A 53 3.04 -8.70 1.86
C ASP A 53 1.92 -9.43 1.12
N LEU A 54 2.06 -9.51 -0.20
CA LEU A 54 1.05 -10.08 -1.09
C LEU A 54 0.89 -11.60 -0.96
N PHE A 55 1.84 -12.28 -0.31
CA PHE A 55 1.81 -13.73 -0.12
C PHE A 55 1.07 -14.13 1.16
N SER A 56 1.34 -13.43 2.25
CA SER A 56 0.69 -13.69 3.54
C SER A 56 -0.66 -12.97 3.71
N GLY A 57 -1.01 -12.05 2.80
CA GLY A 57 -2.20 -11.22 2.96
C GLY A 57 -2.07 -10.21 4.10
N PHE A 58 -0.86 -9.69 4.31
CA PHE A 58 -0.53 -8.78 5.40
C PHE A 58 -0.25 -7.36 4.87
N LEU A 59 -0.91 -6.38 5.47
CA LEU A 59 -0.64 -4.95 5.28
C LEU A 59 -0.09 -4.39 6.58
N ARG A 60 1.07 -3.77 6.52
CA ARG A 60 1.70 -3.06 7.63
C ARG A 60 1.64 -1.56 7.41
N MET A 61 1.19 -0.79 8.39
CA MET A 61 1.47 0.64 8.48
C MET A 61 2.52 0.86 9.56
N TYR A 62 3.57 1.59 9.24
CA TYR A 62 4.67 1.90 10.14
C TYR A 62 4.80 3.41 10.34
N ALA A 63 5.11 3.84 11.57
CA ALA A 63 5.43 5.24 11.87
C ALA A 63 6.49 5.36 12.97
N GLY A 64 7.51 6.19 12.71
CA GLY A 64 8.42 6.72 13.72
C GLY A 64 7.82 7.98 14.31
N ILE A 65 7.49 7.97 15.60
CA ILE A 65 6.75 9.02 16.30
C ILE A 65 7.35 9.31 17.67
N ASN A 66 7.09 10.50 18.21
CA ASN A 66 7.32 10.79 19.61
C ASN A 66 6.29 10.04 20.50
N ARG A 67 6.72 9.63 21.68
CA ARG A 67 5.90 8.87 22.65
C ARG A 67 4.56 9.55 22.95
N GLU A 68 4.57 10.84 23.18
CA GLU A 68 3.41 11.68 23.48
C GLU A 68 2.38 11.72 22.36
N ASN A 69 2.81 11.56 21.11
CA ASN A 69 1.96 11.59 19.91
C ASN A 69 1.28 10.22 19.61
N ARG A 70 1.57 9.17 20.39
CA ARG A 70 1.15 7.79 20.11
C ARG A 70 -0.34 7.66 19.79
N ASN A 71 -1.20 8.20 20.63
CA ASN A 71 -2.66 8.03 20.45
C ASN A 71 -3.19 8.84 19.28
N GLN A 72 -2.66 10.04 19.08
CA GLN A 72 -3.06 10.91 17.98
C GLN A 72 -2.59 10.34 16.63
N ALA A 73 -1.34 9.90 16.55
CA ALA A 73 -0.78 9.30 15.34
C ALA A 73 -1.55 8.03 14.96
N ARG A 74 -1.82 7.12 15.93
CA ARG A 74 -2.63 5.92 15.69
C ARG A 74 -4.01 6.25 15.13
N LYS A 75 -4.70 7.21 15.73
CA LYS A 75 -6.03 7.64 15.26
C LYS A 75 -5.96 8.20 13.85
N MET A 76 -4.98 9.06 13.57
CA MET A 76 -4.82 9.63 12.23
C MET A 76 -4.46 8.57 11.19
N MET A 77 -3.54 7.65 11.48
CA MET A 77 -3.19 6.56 10.56
C MET A 77 -4.42 5.71 10.22
N ASN A 78 -5.22 5.32 11.23
CA ASN A 78 -6.46 4.59 11.00
C ASN A 78 -7.46 5.38 10.15
N ASN A 79 -7.57 6.69 10.36
CA ASN A 79 -8.47 7.53 9.57
C ASN A 79 -8.09 7.55 8.09
N GLN A 80 -6.79 7.50 7.74
CA GLN A 80 -6.39 7.45 6.32
C GLN A 80 -6.90 6.17 5.62
N LEU A 81 -6.87 5.04 6.29
CA LEU A 81 -7.47 3.81 5.76
C LEU A 81 -9.00 3.90 5.68
N LEU A 82 -9.65 4.50 6.68
CA LEU A 82 -11.10 4.73 6.66
C LEU A 82 -11.52 5.67 5.52
N ASP A 83 -10.71 6.66 5.21
CA ASP A 83 -10.94 7.56 4.08
C ASP A 83 -10.88 6.80 2.75
N LEU A 84 -9.93 5.89 2.57
CA LEU A 84 -9.89 5.03 1.39
C LEU A 84 -11.10 4.09 1.31
N LYS A 85 -11.54 3.53 2.44
CA LYS A 85 -12.76 2.69 2.52
C LYS A 85 -14.02 3.42 2.05
N LYS A 86 -14.10 4.73 2.36
CA LYS A 86 -15.22 5.60 2.00
C LYS A 86 -15.08 6.28 0.63
N GLY A 87 -13.95 6.07 -0.05
CA GLY A 87 -13.66 6.72 -1.32
C GLY A 87 -13.28 8.20 -1.18
N TYR A 88 -12.78 8.65 -0.03
CA TYR A 88 -12.34 10.04 0.19
C TYR A 88 -10.91 10.24 -0.34
N PHE A 89 -10.79 10.11 -1.65
CA PHE A 89 -9.62 10.46 -2.44
C PHE A 89 -10.06 10.93 -3.82
N THR A 90 -9.23 11.72 -4.46
CA THR A 90 -9.52 12.33 -5.76
C THR A 90 -9.08 11.43 -6.91
N GLU A 91 -9.64 11.64 -8.11
CA GLU A 91 -9.15 11.01 -9.32
C GLU A 91 -7.69 11.41 -9.63
N PHE A 92 -7.30 12.62 -9.26
CA PHE A 92 -5.91 13.06 -9.40
C PHE A 92 -4.95 12.21 -8.56
N GLU A 93 -5.26 11.97 -7.27
CA GLU A 93 -4.45 11.09 -6.39
C GLU A 93 -4.37 9.66 -6.94
N LEU A 94 -5.49 9.13 -7.45
CA LEU A 94 -5.54 7.81 -8.04
C LEU A 94 -4.65 7.72 -9.30
N ASN A 95 -4.79 8.66 -10.21
CA ASN A 95 -4.00 8.68 -11.45
C ASN A 95 -2.51 8.91 -11.18
N GLN A 96 -2.15 9.80 -10.26
CA GLN A 96 -0.77 10.00 -9.83
C GLN A 96 -0.17 8.70 -9.26
N THR A 97 -0.94 7.96 -8.46
CA THR A 97 -0.50 6.68 -7.90
C THR A 97 -0.30 5.62 -8.99
N LYS A 98 -1.22 5.52 -9.95
CA LYS A 98 -1.08 4.61 -11.10
C LYS A 98 0.18 4.92 -11.91
N GLU A 99 0.45 6.19 -12.19
CA GLU A 99 1.66 6.62 -12.90
C GLU A 99 2.94 6.25 -12.14
N MET A 100 2.98 6.45 -10.82
CA MET A 100 4.13 6.05 -10.00
C MET A 100 4.37 4.54 -10.03
N ILE A 101 3.31 3.74 -9.96
CA ILE A 101 3.37 2.27 -10.06
C ILE A 101 3.87 1.87 -11.46
N ARG A 102 3.35 2.50 -12.52
CA ARG A 102 3.78 2.28 -13.90
C ARG A 102 5.27 2.55 -14.08
N TRP A 103 5.76 3.68 -13.57
CA TRP A 103 7.19 4.02 -13.63
C TRP A 103 8.05 3.04 -12.84
N SER A 104 7.63 2.64 -11.63
CA SER A 104 8.34 1.64 -10.84
C SER A 104 8.45 0.30 -11.58
N LEU A 105 7.38 -0.10 -12.28
CA LEU A 105 7.38 -1.32 -13.07
C LEU A 105 8.28 -1.21 -14.31
N LEU A 106 8.29 -0.07 -14.99
CA LEU A 106 9.21 0.19 -16.13
C LEU A 106 10.66 0.08 -15.69
N LEU A 107 11.04 0.75 -14.60
CA LEU A 107 12.39 0.70 -14.05
C LEU A 107 12.79 -0.71 -13.60
N SER A 108 11.84 -1.51 -13.14
CA SER A 108 12.10 -2.90 -12.74
C SER A 108 12.46 -3.83 -13.91
N GLN A 109 12.15 -3.45 -15.16
CA GLN A 109 12.49 -4.26 -16.34
C GLN A 109 13.97 -4.25 -16.66
N ASP A 110 14.67 -3.18 -16.30
CA ASP A 110 16.12 -3.05 -16.52
C ASP A 110 16.94 -3.61 -15.33
N ASN A 111 16.25 -4.09 -14.27
CA ASN A 111 16.88 -4.61 -13.07
C ASN A 111 16.84 -6.15 -13.06
N GLN A 112 18.02 -6.78 -13.16
CA GLN A 112 18.14 -8.24 -13.22
C GLN A 112 17.56 -8.92 -11.97
N SER A 113 17.77 -8.38 -10.77
CA SER A 113 17.22 -8.95 -9.53
C SER A 113 15.70 -8.93 -9.54
N SER A 114 15.09 -7.84 -10.02
CA SER A 114 13.63 -7.73 -10.14
C SER A 114 13.06 -8.72 -11.17
N LEU A 115 13.78 -8.98 -12.25
CA LEU A 115 13.37 -9.97 -13.26
C LEU A 115 13.43 -11.40 -12.70
N ILE A 116 14.49 -11.73 -11.98
CA ILE A 116 14.65 -13.06 -11.32
C ILE A 116 13.57 -13.25 -10.26
N GLU A 117 13.35 -12.25 -9.40
CA GLU A 117 12.31 -12.28 -8.37
C GLU A 117 10.92 -12.52 -8.99
N ARG A 118 10.58 -11.80 -10.05
CA ARG A 118 9.31 -11.97 -10.77
C ARG A 118 9.18 -13.37 -11.40
N ALA A 119 10.25 -13.86 -12.02
CA ALA A 119 10.26 -15.19 -12.62
C ALA A 119 10.07 -16.27 -11.55
N TYR A 120 10.74 -16.14 -10.41
CA TYR A 120 10.60 -17.03 -9.27
C TYR A 120 9.16 -17.01 -8.71
N GLN A 121 8.60 -15.83 -8.48
CA GLN A 121 7.22 -15.68 -7.98
C GLN A 121 6.20 -16.31 -8.93
N ASN A 122 6.34 -16.07 -10.25
CA ASN A 122 5.46 -16.67 -11.25
C ASN A 122 5.56 -18.20 -11.25
N ALA A 123 6.77 -18.75 -11.16
CA ALA A 123 6.98 -20.20 -11.09
C ALA A 123 6.37 -20.80 -9.82
N LEU A 124 6.56 -20.15 -8.67
CA LEU A 124 6.05 -20.60 -7.38
C LEU A 124 4.51 -20.68 -7.35
N PHE A 125 3.83 -19.75 -7.99
CA PHE A 125 2.37 -19.66 -8.00
C PHE A 125 1.71 -20.20 -9.27
N GLY A 126 2.47 -20.87 -10.15
CA GLY A 126 1.96 -21.44 -11.40
C GLY A 126 1.37 -20.38 -12.33
N LYS A 127 1.84 -19.12 -12.23
CA LYS A 127 1.35 -18.03 -13.09
C LYS A 127 2.25 -17.91 -14.31
N SER A 128 1.63 -17.75 -15.47
CA SER A 128 2.35 -17.31 -16.67
C SER A 128 2.87 -15.88 -16.45
N SER A 129 4.06 -15.59 -16.97
CA SER A 129 4.55 -14.21 -17.03
C SER A 129 3.53 -13.37 -17.80
N ALA A 130 2.73 -12.59 -17.08
CA ALA A 130 1.83 -11.65 -17.74
C ALA A 130 2.66 -10.66 -18.53
N ASP A 131 2.32 -10.47 -19.81
CA ASP A 131 2.94 -9.45 -20.64
C ASP A 131 2.77 -8.08 -19.94
N PHE A 132 3.85 -7.31 -19.95
CA PHE A 132 3.89 -5.95 -19.41
C PHE A 132 2.72 -5.10 -19.89
N LYS A 133 2.39 -5.16 -21.20
CA LYS A 133 1.27 -4.42 -21.78
C LYS A 133 -0.07 -4.80 -21.15
N SER A 134 -0.30 -6.10 -20.94
CA SER A 134 -1.50 -6.60 -20.29
C SER A 134 -1.61 -6.12 -18.83
N TRP A 135 -0.49 -6.07 -18.11
CA TRP A 135 -0.45 -5.58 -16.75
C TRP A 135 -0.79 -4.08 -16.67
N ILE A 136 -0.20 -3.26 -17.55
CA ILE A 136 -0.51 -1.83 -17.65
C ILE A 136 -1.99 -1.61 -18.00
N ALA A 137 -2.52 -2.35 -18.98
CA ALA A 137 -3.93 -2.23 -19.35
C ALA A 137 -4.88 -2.53 -18.16
N LYS A 138 -4.54 -3.51 -17.32
CA LYS A 138 -5.30 -3.79 -16.09
C LYS A 138 -5.14 -2.68 -15.05
N LEU A 139 -3.95 -2.10 -14.90
CA LEU A 139 -3.70 -0.99 -13.99
C LEU A 139 -4.59 0.22 -14.33
N GLU A 140 -4.69 0.56 -15.63
CA GLU A 140 -5.51 1.68 -16.09
C GLU A 140 -7.02 1.49 -15.82
N GLN A 141 -7.49 0.24 -15.84
CA GLN A 141 -8.89 -0.08 -15.59
C GLN A 141 -9.30 -0.02 -14.10
N ILE A 142 -8.33 0.12 -13.18
CA ILE A 142 -8.66 0.23 -11.75
C ILE A 142 -9.35 1.56 -11.49
N ASP A 143 -10.57 1.48 -11.01
CA ASP A 143 -11.40 2.60 -10.63
C ASP A 143 -11.44 2.80 -9.10
N LYS A 144 -12.11 3.84 -8.69
CA LYS A 144 -12.33 4.19 -7.29
C LYS A 144 -13.07 3.11 -6.52
N ASP A 145 -14.04 2.47 -7.16
CA ASP A 145 -14.85 1.41 -6.53
C ASP A 145 -14.02 0.16 -6.26
N ALA A 146 -13.09 -0.19 -7.15
CA ALA A 146 -12.15 -1.28 -6.93
C ALA A 146 -11.27 -1.03 -5.69
N ILE A 147 -10.78 0.20 -5.51
CA ILE A 147 -10.00 0.60 -4.33
C ILE A 147 -10.86 0.52 -3.06
N CYS A 148 -12.07 1.04 -3.08
CA CYS A 148 -12.99 0.96 -1.93
C CYS A 148 -13.29 -0.49 -1.55
N ARG A 149 -13.54 -1.38 -2.53
CA ARG A 149 -13.80 -2.80 -2.28
C ARG A 149 -12.63 -3.47 -1.56
N VAL A 150 -11.40 -3.33 -2.06
CA VAL A 150 -10.24 -3.96 -1.42
C VAL A 150 -9.92 -3.34 -0.06
N ALA A 151 -10.03 -2.03 0.08
CA ALA A 151 -9.82 -1.35 1.36
C ALA A 151 -10.79 -1.85 2.45
N ASN A 152 -12.07 -2.09 2.10
CA ASN A 152 -13.07 -2.60 3.05
C ASN A 152 -12.77 -4.03 3.55
N ASN A 153 -12.03 -4.83 2.78
CA ASN A 153 -11.61 -6.16 3.19
C ASN A 153 -10.43 -6.16 4.19
N VAL A 154 -9.75 -5.00 4.35
CA VAL A 154 -8.61 -4.85 5.27
C VAL A 154 -9.09 -4.76 6.72
N LYS A 155 -8.60 -5.67 7.58
CA LYS A 155 -9.00 -5.77 9.01
C LYS A 155 -7.79 -5.67 9.92
N LEU A 156 -7.83 -4.75 10.89
CA LEU A 156 -6.80 -4.59 11.91
C LEU A 156 -6.69 -5.87 12.75
N GLN A 157 -5.47 -6.38 12.92
CA GLN A 157 -5.18 -7.57 13.72
C GLN A 157 -4.29 -7.25 14.92
N ALA A 158 -3.29 -6.39 14.75
CA ALA A 158 -2.32 -6.13 15.79
C ALA A 158 -1.87 -4.67 15.80
N ILE A 159 -1.52 -4.20 16.99
CA ILE A 159 -0.87 -2.90 17.19
C ILE A 159 0.38 -3.16 18.02
N TYR A 160 1.53 -2.74 17.49
CA TYR A 160 2.80 -2.83 18.18
C TYR A 160 3.39 -1.44 18.39
N PHE A 161 3.88 -1.22 19.61
CA PHE A 161 4.56 0.02 19.95
C PHE A 161 5.85 -0.31 20.71
N MET A 162 6.97 0.14 20.16
CA MET A 162 8.28 0.03 20.78
C MET A 162 8.69 1.41 21.34
N GLU A 163 9.01 1.46 22.60
CA GLU A 163 9.55 2.63 23.28
C GLU A 163 11.03 2.40 23.59
N GLY A 164 11.85 3.45 23.47
CA GLY A 164 13.20 3.43 24.03
C GLY A 164 13.15 3.38 25.57
N ILE A 165 14.08 2.65 26.16
CA ILE A 165 14.32 2.68 27.61
C ILE A 165 15.19 3.91 27.86
N GLU A 166 14.76 4.83 28.71
CA GLU A 166 15.58 5.92 29.24
C GLU A 166 16.64 5.38 30.18
#